data_2b937747e18e8063b0b1a563d87988d7
#
_entry.id   2b937747e18e8063b0b1a563d87988d7
#
_cell.length_a   1.000
_cell.length_b   1.000
_cell.length_c   1.000
_cell.angle_alpha   90.00
_cell.angle_beta   90.00
_cell.angle_gamma   90.00
#
_symmetry.space_group_name_H-M   'P 1'
#
loop_
_entity.id
_entity.type
_entity.pdbx_description
1 polymer ?
#
loop_
_entity_poly.entity_id
_entity_poly.type
_entity_poly.pdbx_seq_one_letter_code
_entity_poly.pdbx_strand_id
1 'polypeptide(L)'
;MSGPSGDKILVTGALGQIGTELVEALRKQHGSSSVIASDLRSAEQVALSQGPYLTLDFLDNEASIDVCKKESVGTVYHLAALLSATGEKNPELCRKVNVGGTISVFEAARVCSMRVFTPSSIAVYGPDAPKHAPQITPLNPTTVYGETKSKANNSLKSTKRNTDWTYAAYAILV
;
A
#
# COMPACT_ATOMS: atom_id res chain seq x y z
N MET A 1 8.71 -22.08 -8.61
CA MET A 1 8.45 -20.76 -8.02
C MET A 1 7.95 -21.00 -6.61
N SER A 2 8.69 -20.56 -5.60
CA SER A 2 8.20 -20.64 -4.22
C SER A 2 7.06 -19.63 -4.06
N GLY A 3 5.92 -20.08 -3.55
CA GLY A 3 4.81 -19.19 -3.17
C GLY A 3 5.20 -18.20 -2.07
N PRO A 4 4.28 -17.30 -1.64
CA PRO A 4 4.55 -16.39 -0.53
C PRO A 4 4.94 -17.18 0.73
N SER A 5 5.86 -16.64 1.53
CA SER A 5 6.42 -17.32 2.70
C SER A 5 5.46 -17.39 3.90
N GLY A 6 4.29 -16.74 3.84
CA GLY A 6 3.33 -16.66 4.93
C GLY A 6 1.88 -16.67 4.46
N ASP A 7 0.97 -16.88 5.42
CA ASP A 7 -0.47 -17.01 5.18
C ASP A 7 -1.29 -15.78 5.61
N LYS A 8 -0.73 -14.91 6.48
CA LYS A 8 -1.46 -13.75 6.99
C LYS A 8 -1.50 -12.60 5.99
N ILE A 9 -2.56 -11.83 6.08
CA ILE A 9 -2.79 -10.62 5.31
C ILE A 9 -2.56 -9.41 6.22
N LEU A 10 -1.75 -8.45 5.76
CA LEU A 10 -1.53 -7.18 6.43
C LEU A 10 -2.18 -6.05 5.64
N VAL A 11 -2.99 -5.22 6.30
CA VAL A 11 -3.60 -4.03 5.71
C VAL A 11 -3.02 -2.80 6.40
N THR A 12 -2.27 -1.97 5.69
CA THR A 12 -1.76 -0.70 6.22
C THR A 12 -2.71 0.44 5.90
N GLY A 13 -2.77 1.48 6.73
CA GLY A 13 -3.79 2.52 6.61
C GLY A 13 -5.19 1.97 6.90
N ALA A 14 -5.25 0.96 7.78
CA ALA A 14 -6.45 0.18 8.10
C ALA A 14 -7.57 1.01 8.74
N LEU A 15 -7.24 2.16 9.32
CA LEU A 15 -8.20 3.09 9.93
C LEU A 15 -8.68 4.18 8.95
N GLY A 16 -8.26 4.11 7.69
CA GLY A 16 -8.80 4.94 6.61
C GLY A 16 -10.14 4.43 6.10
N GLN A 17 -10.80 5.21 5.24
CA GLN A 17 -12.11 4.86 4.67
C GLN A 17 -12.10 3.50 3.97
N ILE A 18 -11.18 3.30 3.01
CA ILE A 18 -11.06 2.02 2.29
C ILE A 18 -10.51 0.92 3.23
N GLY A 19 -9.57 1.27 4.11
CA GLY A 19 -8.92 0.33 5.01
C GLY A 19 -9.90 -0.37 5.94
N THR A 20 -10.81 0.37 6.53
CA THR A 20 -11.83 -0.16 7.46
C THR A 20 -12.72 -1.19 6.78
N GLU A 21 -13.28 -0.84 5.63
CA GLU A 21 -14.13 -1.72 4.84
C GLU A 21 -13.38 -2.97 4.35
N LEU A 22 -12.15 -2.78 3.89
CA LEU A 22 -11.31 -3.89 3.40
C LEU A 22 -10.95 -4.86 4.52
N VAL A 23 -10.58 -4.36 5.70
CA VAL A 23 -10.26 -5.21 6.85
C VAL A 23 -11.47 -6.06 7.24
N GLU A 24 -12.65 -5.48 7.31
CA GLU A 24 -13.88 -6.20 7.63
C GLU A 24 -14.20 -7.29 6.59
N ALA A 25 -14.13 -6.93 5.31
CA ALA A 25 -14.37 -7.86 4.21
C ALA A 25 -13.38 -9.04 4.22
N LEU A 26 -12.08 -8.75 4.39
CA LEU A 26 -11.05 -9.77 4.46
C LEU A 26 -11.18 -10.66 5.69
N ARG A 27 -11.51 -10.10 6.85
CA ARG A 27 -11.76 -10.87 8.09
C ARG A 27 -12.95 -11.81 7.95
N LYS A 28 -14.01 -11.35 7.29
CA LYS A 28 -15.17 -12.18 6.99
C LYS A 28 -14.83 -13.35 6.06
N GLN A 29 -13.93 -13.12 5.09
CA GLN A 29 -13.57 -14.12 4.09
C GLN A 29 -12.50 -15.10 4.57
N HIS A 30 -11.47 -14.62 5.29
CA HIS A 30 -10.28 -15.39 5.64
C HIS A 30 -10.17 -15.73 7.14
N GLY A 31 -11.10 -15.24 7.96
CA GLY A 31 -11.06 -15.35 9.41
C GLY A 31 -10.30 -14.19 10.08
N SER A 32 -10.79 -13.75 11.23
CA SER A 32 -10.26 -12.57 11.92
C SER A 32 -8.77 -12.70 12.29
N SER A 33 -8.31 -13.87 12.68
CA SER A 33 -6.91 -14.11 13.08
C SER A 33 -5.92 -14.04 11.92
N SER A 34 -6.38 -14.21 10.68
CA SER A 34 -5.55 -14.20 9.47
C SER A 34 -5.33 -12.80 8.90
N VAL A 35 -6.02 -11.77 9.41
CA VAL A 35 -5.98 -10.41 8.88
C VAL A 35 -5.54 -9.42 9.94
N ILE A 36 -4.34 -8.87 9.76
CA ILE A 36 -3.74 -7.88 10.64
C ILE A 36 -4.06 -6.50 10.10
N ALA A 37 -4.74 -5.69 10.89
CA ALA A 37 -4.93 -4.28 10.61
C ALA A 37 -3.74 -3.47 11.16
N SER A 38 -3.26 -2.47 10.42
CA SER A 38 -2.17 -1.61 10.86
C SER A 38 -2.38 -0.15 10.46
N ASP A 39 -2.07 0.77 11.37
CA ASP A 39 -2.11 2.21 11.16
C ASP A 39 -1.11 2.89 12.10
N LEU A 40 -0.84 4.18 11.91
CA LEU A 40 -0.06 5.00 12.86
C LEU A 40 -0.83 5.32 14.14
N ARG A 41 -2.15 5.34 14.06
CA ARG A 41 -3.05 5.60 15.20
C ARG A 41 -3.15 4.35 16.06
N SER A 42 -3.37 4.51 17.37
CA SER A 42 -3.57 3.37 18.27
C SER A 42 -4.96 2.72 18.07
N ALA A 43 -5.06 1.43 18.37
CA ALA A 43 -6.31 0.67 18.27
C ALA A 43 -7.44 1.20 19.17
N GLU A 44 -7.08 1.89 20.27
CA GLU A 44 -8.04 2.46 21.23
C GLU A 44 -8.92 3.55 20.61
N GLN A 45 -8.49 4.12 19.50
CA GLN A 45 -9.18 5.23 18.83
C GLN A 45 -10.24 4.77 17.82
N VAL A 46 -10.36 3.47 17.54
CA VAL A 46 -11.26 2.99 16.47
C VAL A 46 -11.88 1.62 16.82
N ALA A 47 -13.20 1.55 16.66
CA ALA A 47 -13.94 0.29 16.69
C ALA A 47 -13.72 -0.51 15.39
N LEU A 48 -12.57 -1.16 15.26
CA LEU A 48 -12.43 -2.24 14.28
C LEU A 48 -13.04 -3.51 14.84
N SER A 49 -13.65 -4.30 13.95
CA SER A 49 -14.09 -5.65 14.29
C SER A 49 -12.94 -6.44 14.94
N GLN A 50 -13.24 -7.29 15.90
CA GLN A 50 -12.26 -8.07 16.66
C GLN A 50 -11.25 -8.79 15.77
N GLY A 51 -9.96 -8.59 16.04
CA GLY A 51 -8.85 -9.21 15.30
C GLY A 51 -7.51 -8.51 15.56
N PRO A 52 -6.39 -9.07 15.06
CA PRO A 52 -5.06 -8.51 15.26
C PRO A 52 -4.96 -7.07 14.75
N TYR A 53 -4.32 -6.23 15.55
CA TYR A 53 -4.01 -4.85 15.21
C TYR A 53 -2.57 -4.51 15.62
N LEU A 54 -1.89 -3.74 14.78
CA LEU A 54 -0.52 -3.27 15.04
C LEU A 54 -0.42 -1.77 14.75
N THR A 55 0.14 -1.03 15.71
CA THR A 55 0.59 0.34 15.45
C THR A 55 1.98 0.27 14.82
N LEU A 56 2.10 0.66 13.55
CA LEU A 56 3.34 0.51 12.78
C LEU A 56 3.51 1.67 11.80
N ASP A 57 4.71 2.30 11.83
CA ASP A 57 5.14 3.25 10.82
C ASP A 57 5.93 2.53 9.72
N PHE A 58 5.36 2.45 8.52
CA PHE A 58 6.06 1.85 7.37
C PHE A 58 7.22 2.69 6.82
N LEU A 59 7.49 3.87 7.38
CA LEU A 59 8.75 4.58 7.14
C LEU A 59 9.92 3.95 7.90
N ASP A 60 9.65 3.20 8.97
CA ASP A 60 10.62 2.36 9.65
C ASP A 60 10.70 1.00 8.94
N ASN A 61 11.69 0.89 8.04
CA ASN A 61 11.86 -0.29 7.21
C ASN A 61 12.26 -1.54 8.01
N GLU A 62 13.10 -1.38 9.03
CA GLU A 62 13.55 -2.51 9.86
C GLU A 62 12.39 -3.07 10.68
N ALA A 63 11.66 -2.21 11.39
CA ALA A 63 10.47 -2.61 12.14
C ALA A 63 9.42 -3.26 11.23
N SER A 64 9.24 -2.75 10.01
CA SER A 64 8.31 -3.31 9.02
C SER A 64 8.71 -4.72 8.59
N ILE A 65 9.99 -4.96 8.31
CA ILE A 65 10.51 -6.29 7.95
C ILE A 65 10.35 -7.26 9.12
N ASP A 66 10.73 -6.85 10.32
CA ASP A 66 10.66 -7.70 11.51
C ASP A 66 9.23 -8.12 11.85
N VAL A 67 8.29 -7.19 11.78
CA VAL A 67 6.86 -7.47 11.96
C VAL A 67 6.36 -8.44 10.90
N CYS A 68 6.69 -8.22 9.63
CA CYS A 68 6.25 -9.09 8.54
C CYS A 68 6.78 -10.53 8.71
N LYS A 69 8.03 -10.69 9.13
CA LYS A 69 8.62 -12.01 9.44
C LYS A 69 7.94 -12.66 10.64
N LYS A 70 7.87 -11.95 11.77
CA LYS A 70 7.29 -12.43 13.02
C LYS A 70 5.85 -12.91 12.84
N GLU A 71 5.07 -12.15 12.11
CA GLU A 71 3.66 -12.43 11.87
C GLU A 71 3.41 -13.39 10.70
N SER A 72 4.43 -13.83 9.99
CA SER A 72 4.30 -14.68 8.80
C SER A 72 3.37 -14.07 7.76
N VAL A 73 3.60 -12.81 7.40
CA VAL A 73 2.79 -12.09 6.42
C VAL A 73 3.11 -12.60 5.01
N GLY A 74 2.08 -13.00 4.27
CA GLY A 74 2.20 -13.44 2.87
C GLY A 74 1.63 -12.45 1.86
N THR A 75 0.78 -11.52 2.32
CA THR A 75 0.16 -10.51 1.45
C THR A 75 0.01 -9.17 2.19
N VAL A 76 0.39 -8.07 1.53
CA VAL A 76 0.20 -6.72 2.05
C VAL A 76 -0.73 -5.93 1.15
N TYR A 77 -1.78 -5.34 1.73
CA TYR A 77 -2.58 -4.28 1.12
C TYR A 77 -2.09 -2.95 1.67
N HIS A 78 -1.29 -2.22 0.89
CA HIS A 78 -0.72 -0.95 1.31
C HIS A 78 -1.63 0.20 0.93
N LEU A 79 -2.46 0.65 1.88
CA LEU A 79 -3.41 1.76 1.71
C LEU A 79 -2.97 3.04 2.41
N ALA A 80 -1.93 2.97 3.25
CA ALA A 80 -1.40 4.13 3.97
C ALA A 80 -0.87 5.18 2.98
N ALA A 81 -1.50 6.33 2.96
CA ALA A 81 -1.11 7.47 2.12
C ALA A 81 -1.72 8.77 2.63
N LEU A 82 -1.04 9.88 2.38
CA LEU A 82 -1.63 11.21 2.49
C LEU A 82 -2.40 11.52 1.20
N LEU A 83 -3.62 12.04 1.34
CA LEU A 83 -4.50 12.38 0.22
C LEU A 83 -4.12 13.74 -0.40
N SER A 84 -4.68 14.05 -1.57
CA SER A 84 -4.32 15.22 -2.39
C SER A 84 -4.41 16.54 -1.63
N ALA A 85 -5.51 16.82 -0.92
CA ALA A 85 -5.68 18.08 -0.19
C ALA A 85 -4.62 18.29 0.90
N THR A 86 -4.21 17.23 1.60
CA THR A 86 -3.13 17.27 2.59
C THR A 86 -1.76 17.31 1.91
N GLY A 87 -1.61 16.63 0.79
CA GLY A 87 -0.38 16.61 -0.01
C GLY A 87 -0.02 17.97 -0.58
N GLU A 88 -0.99 18.72 -1.09
CA GLU A 88 -0.75 20.08 -1.59
C GLU A 88 -0.35 21.06 -0.46
N LYS A 89 -0.89 20.88 0.75
CA LYS A 89 -0.52 21.70 1.92
C LYS A 89 0.86 21.35 2.46
N ASN A 90 1.29 20.09 2.36
CA ASN A 90 2.54 19.57 2.89
C ASN A 90 3.25 18.66 1.87
N PRO A 91 3.81 19.22 0.78
CA PRO A 91 4.36 18.45 -0.32
C PRO A 91 5.50 17.50 0.08
N GLU A 92 6.41 17.95 0.95
CA GLU A 92 7.54 17.13 1.40
C GLU A 92 7.09 15.94 2.23
N LEU A 93 6.16 16.16 3.17
CA LEU A 93 5.58 15.08 3.96
C LEU A 93 4.82 14.10 3.08
N CYS A 94 4.10 14.60 2.09
CA CYS A 94 3.38 13.74 1.13
C CYS A 94 4.35 12.85 0.35
N ARG A 95 5.45 13.41 -0.16
CA ARG A 95 6.48 12.62 -0.85
C ARG A 95 7.13 11.59 0.08
N LYS A 96 7.49 12.01 1.29
CA LYS A 96 8.08 11.10 2.29
C LYS A 96 7.15 9.93 2.61
N VAL A 97 5.89 10.20 2.94
CA VAL A 97 4.93 9.15 3.32
C VAL A 97 4.54 8.29 2.13
N ASN A 98 4.10 8.89 1.02
CA ASN A 98 3.53 8.13 -0.09
C ASN A 98 4.59 7.39 -0.91
N VAL A 99 5.73 8.01 -1.17
CA VAL A 99 6.81 7.36 -1.93
C VAL A 99 7.69 6.54 -0.99
N GLY A 100 8.16 7.12 0.11
CA GLY A 100 9.02 6.43 1.07
C GLY A 100 8.34 5.22 1.69
N GLY A 101 7.09 5.35 2.16
CA GLY A 101 6.31 4.24 2.69
C GLY A 101 6.08 3.12 1.68
N THR A 102 5.77 3.48 0.42
CA THR A 102 5.62 2.48 -0.65
C THR A 102 6.93 1.74 -0.94
N ILE A 103 8.06 2.44 -0.99
CA ILE A 103 9.38 1.82 -1.18
C ILE A 103 9.71 0.88 -0.03
N SER A 104 9.46 1.29 1.21
CA SER A 104 9.68 0.46 2.39
C SER A 104 8.83 -0.82 2.37
N VAL A 105 7.55 -0.73 1.99
CA VAL A 105 6.69 -1.91 1.82
C VAL A 105 7.21 -2.83 0.72
N PHE A 106 7.71 -2.31 -0.39
CA PHE A 106 8.28 -3.14 -1.45
C PHE A 106 9.56 -3.83 -0.99
N GLU A 107 10.40 -3.16 -0.21
CA GLU A 107 11.61 -3.77 0.33
C GLU A 107 11.27 -4.86 1.36
N ALA A 108 10.34 -4.59 2.28
CA ALA A 108 9.84 -5.61 3.21
C ALA A 108 9.26 -6.82 2.46
N ALA A 109 8.50 -6.56 1.42
CA ALA A 109 7.92 -7.60 0.59
C ALA A 109 8.98 -8.41 -0.16
N ARG A 110 10.03 -7.78 -0.68
CA ARG A 110 11.18 -8.44 -1.30
C ARG A 110 11.90 -9.36 -0.31
N VAL A 111 12.17 -8.87 0.90
CA VAL A 111 12.88 -9.61 1.93
C VAL A 111 12.05 -10.79 2.47
N CYS A 112 10.75 -10.61 2.61
CA CYS A 112 9.83 -11.61 3.18
C CYS A 112 9.08 -12.44 2.12
N SER A 113 9.36 -12.25 0.82
CA SER A 113 8.68 -12.94 -0.29
C SER A 113 7.16 -12.78 -0.25
N MET A 114 6.67 -11.56 0.02
CA MET A 114 5.24 -11.26 0.13
C MET A 114 4.65 -10.74 -1.19
N ARG A 115 3.35 -10.92 -1.35
CA ARG A 115 2.57 -10.24 -2.39
C ARG A 115 2.21 -8.84 -1.90
N VAL A 116 2.23 -7.85 -2.79
CA VAL A 116 1.83 -6.48 -2.47
C VAL A 116 0.73 -6.00 -3.41
N PHE A 117 -0.30 -5.42 -2.83
CA PHE A 117 -1.28 -4.60 -3.52
C PHE A 117 -1.16 -3.16 -3.01
N THR A 118 -1.03 -2.19 -3.92
CA THR A 118 -1.11 -0.76 -3.60
C THR A 118 -1.95 -0.05 -4.66
N PRO A 119 -2.96 0.76 -4.27
CA PRO A 119 -3.81 1.44 -5.24
C PRO A 119 -3.07 2.61 -5.88
N SER A 120 -3.19 2.73 -7.19
CA SER A 120 -2.87 3.94 -7.93
C SER A 120 -4.03 4.95 -7.83
N SER A 121 -4.09 5.92 -8.72
CA SER A 121 -5.13 6.95 -8.74
C SER A 121 -5.26 7.52 -10.15
N ILE A 122 -6.43 8.01 -10.50
CA ILE A 122 -6.63 8.83 -11.71
C ILE A 122 -5.79 10.12 -11.70
N ALA A 123 -5.39 10.60 -10.53
CA ALA A 123 -4.51 11.77 -10.37
C ALA A 123 -3.12 11.59 -11.03
N VAL A 124 -2.74 10.38 -11.46
CA VAL A 124 -1.51 10.14 -12.23
C VAL A 124 -1.61 10.66 -13.67
N TYR A 125 -2.82 10.88 -14.17
CA TYR A 125 -3.03 11.43 -15.50
C TYR A 125 -3.02 12.96 -15.46
N GLY A 126 -2.52 13.57 -16.55
CA GLY A 126 -2.55 15.00 -16.74
C GLY A 126 -3.79 15.48 -17.54
N PRO A 127 -3.90 16.79 -17.77
CA PRO A 127 -5.02 17.38 -18.51
C PRO A 127 -5.10 16.90 -19.97
N ASP A 128 -3.99 16.43 -20.53
CA ASP A 128 -3.92 15.92 -21.90
C ASP A 128 -4.37 14.46 -22.05
N ALA A 129 -4.73 13.81 -20.94
CA ALA A 129 -5.20 12.42 -20.98
C ALA A 129 -6.55 12.34 -21.71
N PRO A 130 -6.77 11.34 -22.58
CA PRO A 130 -8.04 11.18 -23.27
C PRO A 130 -9.17 10.90 -22.28
N LYS A 131 -10.40 11.36 -22.60
CA LYS A 131 -11.58 11.17 -21.76
C LYS A 131 -11.84 9.70 -21.40
N HIS A 132 -11.51 8.80 -22.30
CA HIS A 132 -11.55 7.34 -22.11
C HIS A 132 -10.11 6.83 -22.16
N ALA A 133 -9.35 7.07 -21.09
CA ALA A 133 -7.94 6.72 -21.01
C ALA A 133 -7.74 5.18 -21.02
N PRO A 134 -7.07 4.61 -22.02
CA PRO A 134 -6.72 3.20 -22.00
C PRO A 134 -5.67 2.91 -20.93
N GLN A 135 -5.48 1.62 -20.59
CA GLN A 135 -4.51 1.17 -19.60
C GLN A 135 -3.08 1.70 -19.86
N ILE A 136 -2.70 1.85 -21.12
CA ILE A 136 -1.41 2.43 -21.52
C ILE A 136 -1.64 3.88 -21.92
N THR A 137 -1.78 4.74 -20.93
CA THR A 137 -1.85 6.21 -21.11
C THR A 137 -0.62 6.84 -20.46
N PRO A 138 0.04 7.82 -21.09
CA PRO A 138 1.15 8.54 -20.48
C PRO A 138 0.76 9.18 -19.16
N LEU A 139 1.62 9.04 -18.14
CA LEU A 139 1.41 9.62 -16.83
C LEU A 139 2.03 11.03 -16.81
N ASN A 140 1.20 12.04 -16.64
CA ASN A 140 1.61 13.44 -16.58
C ASN A 140 0.87 14.18 -15.45
N PRO A 141 1.11 13.79 -14.17
CA PRO A 141 0.39 14.35 -13.03
C PRO A 141 0.70 15.83 -12.84
N THR A 142 -0.31 16.61 -12.45
CA THR A 142 -0.20 18.05 -12.14
C THR A 142 -0.32 18.36 -10.66
N THR A 143 -0.52 17.34 -9.82
CA THR A 143 -0.64 17.46 -8.37
C THR A 143 0.47 16.71 -7.66
N VAL A 144 0.87 17.17 -6.46
CA VAL A 144 1.87 16.48 -5.63
C VAL A 144 1.43 15.04 -5.33
N TYR A 145 0.18 14.83 -5.01
CA TYR A 145 -0.38 13.50 -4.80
C TYR A 145 -0.24 12.61 -6.05
N GLY A 146 -0.62 13.14 -7.22
CA GLY A 146 -0.47 12.42 -8.49
C GLY A 146 0.98 12.07 -8.81
N GLU A 147 1.92 13.00 -8.57
CA GLU A 147 3.37 12.73 -8.69
C GLU A 147 3.81 11.56 -7.80
N THR A 148 3.36 11.53 -6.54
CA THR A 148 3.73 10.45 -5.61
C THR A 148 3.20 9.10 -6.07
N LYS A 149 1.97 9.04 -6.58
CA LYS A 149 1.38 7.82 -7.13
C LYS A 149 2.06 7.38 -8.44
N SER A 150 2.42 8.31 -9.30
CA SER A 150 3.21 8.02 -10.52
C SER A 150 4.59 7.46 -10.18
N LYS A 151 5.31 8.02 -9.20
CA LYS A 151 6.60 7.51 -8.72
C LYS A 151 6.47 6.10 -8.12
N ALA A 152 5.46 5.85 -7.31
CA ALA A 152 5.18 4.53 -6.77
C ALA A 152 4.95 3.49 -7.89
N ASN A 153 4.18 3.83 -8.92
CA ASN A 153 3.96 2.98 -10.10
C ASN A 153 5.28 2.65 -10.83
N ASN A 154 6.18 3.63 -10.96
CA ASN A 154 7.48 3.44 -11.62
C ASN A 154 8.45 2.60 -10.77
N SER A 155 8.43 2.76 -9.44
CA SER A 155 9.21 1.93 -8.52
C SER A 155 8.81 0.46 -8.61
N LEU A 156 7.51 0.16 -8.70
CA LEU A 156 7.02 -1.19 -8.96
C LEU A 156 7.55 -1.79 -10.25
N LYS A 157 7.53 -1.02 -11.35
CA LYS A 157 8.01 -1.48 -12.66
C LYS A 157 9.51 -1.78 -12.64
N SER A 158 10.30 -0.99 -11.91
CA SER A 158 11.74 -1.20 -11.77
C SER A 158 12.07 -2.42 -10.90
N THR A 159 11.37 -2.60 -9.79
CA THR A 159 11.53 -3.76 -8.90
C THR A 159 11.18 -5.05 -9.62
N LYS A 160 10.08 -5.07 -10.40
CA LYS A 160 9.65 -6.23 -11.20
C LYS A 160 10.65 -6.63 -12.29
N ARG A 161 11.40 -5.67 -12.87
CA ARG A 161 12.41 -5.97 -13.90
C ARG A 161 13.69 -6.60 -13.35
N ASN A 162 14.02 -6.32 -12.09
CA ASN A 162 15.26 -6.75 -11.46
C ASN A 162 15.13 -8.01 -10.59
N THR A 163 13.93 -8.54 -10.44
CA THR A 163 13.64 -9.70 -9.61
C THR A 163 12.56 -10.55 -10.27
N ASP A 164 12.59 -11.85 -10.08
CA ASP A 164 11.55 -12.81 -10.51
C ASP A 164 10.19 -12.62 -9.76
N TRP A 165 9.91 -11.40 -9.35
CA TRP A 165 8.73 -11.03 -8.58
C TRP A 165 7.47 -11.04 -9.44
N THR A 166 6.68 -12.08 -9.29
CA THR A 166 5.42 -12.28 -9.99
C THR A 166 4.23 -11.59 -9.28
N TYR A 167 4.43 -10.86 -8.17
CA TYR A 167 3.34 -10.62 -7.21
C TYR A 167 3.07 -9.17 -6.81
N ALA A 168 3.51 -8.18 -7.56
CA ALA A 168 3.07 -6.81 -7.34
C ALA A 168 1.90 -6.48 -8.29
N ALA A 169 0.70 -6.39 -7.73
CA ALA A 169 -0.46 -5.87 -8.46
C ALA A 169 -0.77 -4.46 -7.96
N TYR A 170 -0.93 -3.51 -8.86
CA TYR A 170 -1.57 -2.25 -8.56
C TYR A 170 -2.78 -2.07 -9.47
N ALA A 171 -3.84 -1.52 -8.92
CA ALA A 171 -5.03 -1.17 -9.68
C ALA A 171 -5.16 0.35 -9.72
N ILE A 172 -5.44 0.91 -10.88
CA ILE A 172 -6.00 2.25 -10.97
C ILE A 172 -7.49 2.07 -10.72
N LEU A 173 -7.94 2.50 -9.56
CA LEU A 173 -9.38 2.60 -9.29
C LEU A 173 -9.88 3.83 -10.06
N VAL A 174 -10.65 3.60 -11.09
CA VAL A 174 -11.35 4.60 -11.91
C VAL A 174 -12.74 4.81 -11.33
#